data_35fdaa293e8223cc8136afa8eed2a317
#
_entry.id   35fdaa293e8223cc8136afa8eed2a317
#
_cell.length_a   1.000
_cell.length_b   1.000
_cell.length_c   1.000
_cell.angle_alpha   90.00
_cell.angle_beta   90.00
_cell.angle_gamma   90.00
#
_symmetry.space_group_name_H-M   'P 1'
#
loop_
_entity.id
_entity.type
_entity.pdbx_description
1 polymer ?
#
loop_
_entity_poly.entity_id
_entity_poly.type
_entity_poly.pdbx_seq_one_letter_code
_entity_poly.pdbx_strand_id
1 'polypeptide(L)'
;MTGFLKANYHTHTYRCQHAYGSEREYIEAAIRRGITELGFSDHVPCPFKDGYVSGIRMTMEQAPEYVYAIRELGKEYASDIKLYVGFEAEYIPEFFKEQKAMFDRLGCDYMIMGQHFMKSEQTGPYTGTPTDDE
;
A
#
# COMPACT_ATOMS: atom_id res chain seq x y z
N MET A 1 -23.90 -6.60 21.31
CA MET A 1 -22.45 -6.34 21.40
C MET A 1 -22.00 -5.69 20.10
N THR A 2 -21.58 -4.47 20.16
CA THR A 2 -20.87 -3.85 19.04
C THR A 2 -19.44 -4.39 19.03
N GLY A 3 -19.15 -5.33 18.13
CA GLY A 3 -17.80 -5.81 17.90
C GLY A 3 -16.97 -4.67 17.32
N PHE A 4 -15.99 -4.20 18.06
CA PHE A 4 -15.03 -3.23 17.52
C PHE A 4 -14.04 -3.96 16.63
N LEU A 5 -13.78 -3.39 15.46
CA LEU A 5 -12.72 -3.86 14.59
C LEU A 5 -11.38 -3.65 15.30
N LYS A 6 -10.64 -4.74 15.55
CA LYS A 6 -9.35 -4.68 16.24
C LYS A 6 -8.16 -4.55 15.31
N ALA A 7 -8.36 -4.84 14.04
CA ALA A 7 -7.29 -4.84 13.03
C ALA A 7 -7.79 -4.20 11.73
N ASN A 8 -6.88 -3.51 11.04
CA ASN A 8 -7.09 -3.03 9.67
C ASN A 8 -5.80 -3.23 8.89
N TYR A 9 -5.85 -3.95 7.77
CA TYR A 9 -4.70 -4.25 6.92
C TYR A 9 -4.78 -3.61 5.54
N HIS A 10 -5.80 -2.79 5.26
CA HIS A 10 -5.94 -2.09 4.00
C HIS A 10 -5.96 -0.59 4.24
N THR A 11 -4.78 0.00 4.30
CA THR A 11 -4.59 1.42 4.62
C THR A 11 -3.63 2.06 3.62
N HIS A 12 -4.05 3.17 3.05
CA HIS A 12 -3.25 4.00 2.14
C HIS A 12 -2.85 5.29 2.85
N THR A 13 -1.67 5.81 2.52
CA THR A 13 -1.13 7.07 3.02
C THR A 13 -1.01 8.09 1.88
N TYR A 14 -0.49 9.27 2.16
CA TYR A 14 -0.21 10.30 1.15
C TYR A 14 0.68 9.78 0.00
N ARG A 15 1.41 8.69 0.19
CA ARG A 15 2.35 8.12 -0.78
C ARG A 15 1.66 7.56 -2.03
N CYS A 16 0.39 7.21 -1.94
CA CYS A 16 -0.41 6.81 -3.11
C CYS A 16 -0.98 7.99 -3.90
N GLN A 17 -0.71 9.23 -3.48
CA GLN A 17 -1.10 10.47 -4.14
C GLN A 17 -2.61 10.75 -4.23
N HIS A 18 -3.46 9.84 -3.78
CA HIS A 18 -4.92 10.01 -3.71
C HIS A 18 -5.49 9.76 -2.30
N ALA A 19 -4.64 9.65 -1.30
CA ALA A 19 -4.99 9.66 0.12
C ALA A 19 -4.27 10.82 0.82
N TYR A 20 -4.76 11.18 1.99
CA TYR A 20 -4.19 12.23 2.82
C TYR A 20 -3.69 11.66 4.13
N GLY A 21 -2.73 12.33 4.75
CA GLY A 21 -2.19 11.98 6.04
C GLY A 21 -0.94 11.12 6.00
N SER A 22 -0.10 11.36 6.98
CA SER A 22 1.13 10.59 7.22
C SER A 22 0.82 9.27 7.92
N GLU A 23 1.78 8.36 7.88
CA GLU A 23 1.69 7.10 8.61
C GLU A 23 1.39 7.34 10.10
N ARG A 24 2.03 8.34 10.70
CA ARG A 24 1.81 8.72 12.12
C ARG A 24 0.35 9.10 12.39
N GLU A 25 -0.25 9.91 11.55
CA GLU A 25 -1.64 10.32 11.71
C GLU A 25 -2.61 9.14 11.64
N TYR A 26 -2.36 8.18 10.75
CA TYR A 26 -3.14 6.94 10.67
C TYR A 26 -2.97 6.07 11.92
N ILE A 27 -1.74 5.92 12.43
CA ILE A 27 -1.45 5.17 13.65
C ILE A 27 -2.21 5.77 14.84
N GLU A 28 -2.09 7.07 15.04
CA GLU A 28 -2.74 7.76 16.15
C GLU A 28 -4.27 7.71 16.05
N ALA A 29 -4.82 7.83 14.83
CA ALA A 29 -6.25 7.66 14.61
C ALA A 29 -6.71 6.23 14.91
N ALA A 30 -5.92 5.22 14.54
CA ALA A 30 -6.20 3.82 14.82
C ALA A 30 -6.21 3.55 16.35
N ILE A 31 -5.20 4.04 17.05
CA ILE A 31 -5.12 3.93 18.52
C ILE A 31 -6.34 4.56 19.19
N ARG A 32 -6.72 5.78 18.79
CA ARG A 32 -7.93 6.46 19.31
C ARG A 32 -9.20 5.67 19.08
N ARG A 33 -9.25 4.83 18.04
CA ARG A 33 -10.40 3.97 17.70
C ARG A 33 -10.34 2.58 18.33
N GLY A 34 -9.30 2.28 19.12
CA GLY A 34 -9.13 0.99 19.77
C GLY A 34 -8.64 -0.12 18.86
N ILE A 35 -8.09 0.22 17.68
CA ILE A 35 -7.42 -0.71 16.79
C ILE A 35 -6.07 -1.09 17.40
N THR A 36 -5.78 -2.38 17.46
CA THR A 36 -4.56 -2.92 18.09
C THR A 36 -3.57 -3.45 17.07
N GLU A 37 -3.99 -3.64 15.81
CA GLU A 37 -3.13 -4.04 14.71
C GLU A 37 -3.45 -3.20 13.47
N LEU A 38 -2.42 -2.58 12.88
CA LEU A 38 -2.58 -1.76 11.68
C LEU A 38 -1.54 -2.17 10.64
N GLY A 39 -2.02 -2.50 9.45
CA GLY A 39 -1.19 -2.77 8.30
C GLY A 39 -1.26 -1.62 7.29
N PHE A 40 -0.10 -1.20 6.80
CA PHE A 40 0.03 -0.26 5.70
C PHE A 40 0.16 -1.03 4.39
N SER A 41 -0.65 -0.70 3.41
CA SER A 41 -0.72 -1.38 2.11
C SER A 41 -0.88 -0.38 0.97
N ASP A 42 0.02 0.60 0.90
CA ASP A 42 0.05 1.52 -0.23
C ASP A 42 0.25 0.75 -1.54
N HIS A 43 -0.16 1.35 -2.66
CA HIS A 43 -0.05 0.70 -3.97
C HIS A 43 1.39 0.31 -4.28
N VAL A 44 1.59 -0.93 -4.71
CA VAL A 44 2.91 -1.45 -5.07
C VAL A 44 3.52 -0.61 -6.19
N PRO A 45 4.80 -0.19 -6.07
CA PRO A 45 5.46 0.48 -7.17
C PRO A 45 5.66 -0.46 -8.36
N CYS A 46 5.62 0.11 -9.56
CA CYS A 46 5.87 -0.61 -10.81
C CYS A 46 7.20 -0.16 -11.43
N PRO A 47 8.04 -1.10 -11.87
CA PRO A 47 9.32 -0.80 -12.48
C PRO A 47 9.16 -0.39 -13.95
N PHE A 48 8.47 0.74 -14.21
CA PHE A 48 8.29 1.26 -15.56
C PHE A 48 9.64 1.58 -16.22
N LYS A 49 9.82 1.17 -17.47
CA LYS A 49 11.11 1.27 -18.19
C LYS A 49 11.21 2.50 -19.08
N ASP A 50 10.11 3.16 -19.35
CA ASP A 50 9.97 4.26 -20.32
C ASP A 50 9.95 5.66 -19.69
N GLY A 51 10.29 5.78 -18.42
CA GLY A 51 10.26 7.05 -17.69
C GLY A 51 8.87 7.47 -17.23
N TYR A 52 7.85 6.63 -17.41
CA TYR A 52 6.52 6.90 -16.89
C TYR A 52 6.52 7.03 -15.36
N VAL A 53 5.82 8.03 -14.85
CA VAL A 53 5.64 8.26 -13.41
C VAL A 53 4.17 8.13 -13.08
N SER A 54 3.85 7.17 -12.21
CA SER A 54 2.47 6.93 -11.78
C SER A 54 1.94 8.08 -10.90
N GLY A 55 0.65 8.39 -11.06
CA GLY A 55 -0.07 9.32 -10.20
C GLY A 55 -0.78 8.63 -9.01
N ILE A 56 -0.65 7.31 -8.86
CA ILE A 56 -1.36 6.55 -7.82
C ILE A 56 -0.46 5.69 -6.94
N ARG A 57 0.84 5.67 -7.19
CA ARG A 57 1.79 4.82 -6.46
C ARG A 57 3.15 5.49 -6.30
N MET A 58 3.88 5.11 -5.28
CA MET A 58 5.27 5.50 -5.12
C MET A 58 6.15 4.87 -6.20
N THR A 59 7.37 5.37 -6.35
CA THR A 59 8.38 4.77 -7.24
C THR A 59 9.09 3.60 -6.55
N MET A 60 9.79 2.78 -7.34
CA MET A 60 10.62 1.69 -6.81
C MET A 60 11.69 2.21 -5.84
N GLU A 61 12.24 3.39 -6.10
CA GLU A 61 13.28 4.03 -5.30
C GLU A 61 12.74 4.57 -3.96
N GLN A 62 11.45 4.87 -3.87
CA GLN A 62 10.80 5.35 -2.65
C GLN A 62 10.36 4.21 -1.69
N ALA A 63 10.23 3.00 -2.20
CA ALA A 63 9.77 1.85 -1.42
C ALA A 63 10.63 1.54 -0.18
N PRO A 64 11.98 1.59 -0.23
CA PRO A 64 12.80 1.36 0.97
C PRO A 64 12.51 2.35 2.09
N GLU A 65 12.33 3.63 1.78
CA GLU A 65 12.03 4.66 2.78
C GLU A 65 10.64 4.47 3.40
N TYR A 66 9.65 4.08 2.59
CA TYR A 66 8.31 3.73 3.06
C TYR A 66 8.36 2.59 4.10
N VAL A 67 9.03 1.49 3.78
CA VAL A 67 9.16 0.36 4.70
C VAL A 67 9.92 0.76 5.97
N TYR A 68 11.02 1.49 5.82
CA TYR A 68 11.83 1.96 6.94
C TYR A 68 11.02 2.86 7.89
N ALA A 69 10.29 3.83 7.35
CA ALA A 69 9.48 4.75 8.14
C ALA A 69 8.45 4.00 9.01
N ILE A 70 7.74 3.03 8.43
CA ILE A 70 6.75 2.24 9.17
C ILE A 70 7.42 1.36 10.23
N ARG A 71 8.58 0.77 9.95
CA ARG A 71 9.34 -0.03 10.94
C ARG A 71 9.78 0.82 12.12
N GLU A 72 10.27 2.04 11.89
CA GLU A 72 10.65 2.94 12.99
C GLU A 72 9.44 3.37 13.83
N LEU A 73 8.33 3.70 13.18
CA LEU A 73 7.07 3.98 13.88
C LEU A 73 6.56 2.75 14.66
N GLY A 74 6.76 1.56 14.14
CA GLY A 74 6.43 0.31 14.84
C GLY A 74 7.18 0.14 16.15
N LYS A 75 8.43 0.59 16.22
CA LYS A 75 9.21 0.61 17.47
C LYS A 75 8.68 1.67 18.43
N GLU A 76 8.40 2.86 17.92
CA GLU A 76 7.91 3.99 18.72
C GLU A 76 6.57 3.69 19.38
N TYR A 77 5.64 3.07 18.65
CA TYR A 77 4.28 2.78 19.12
C TYR A 77 4.08 1.34 19.62
N ALA A 78 5.16 0.59 19.88
CA ALA A 78 5.10 -0.85 20.17
C ALA A 78 4.26 -1.21 21.40
N SER A 79 4.11 -0.30 22.36
CA SER A 79 3.27 -0.51 23.56
C SER A 79 1.77 -0.33 23.30
N ASP A 80 1.40 0.33 22.19
CA ASP A 80 0.02 0.75 21.93
C ASP A 80 -0.61 -0.01 20.78
N ILE A 81 0.16 -0.31 19.72
CA ILE A 81 -0.34 -0.90 18.49
C ILE A 81 0.76 -1.70 17.79
N LYS A 82 0.39 -2.80 17.15
CA LYS A 82 1.27 -3.57 16.30
C LYS A 82 1.14 -3.13 14.84
N LEU A 83 2.26 -2.80 14.22
CA LEU A 83 2.28 -2.36 12.82
C LEU A 83 2.80 -3.46 11.89
N TYR A 84 2.21 -3.50 10.71
CA TYR A 84 2.64 -4.34 9.59
C TYR A 84 2.83 -3.45 8.36
N VAL A 85 3.79 -3.80 7.53
CA VAL A 85 4.05 -3.10 6.26
C VAL A 85 4.00 -4.06 5.08
N GLY A 86 3.22 -3.68 4.10
CA GLY A 86 3.04 -4.42 2.87
C GLY A 86 2.63 -3.52 1.74
N PHE A 87 2.02 -4.11 0.75
CA PHE A 87 1.54 -3.39 -0.43
C PHE A 87 0.20 -3.94 -0.90
N GLU A 88 -0.61 -3.06 -1.49
CA GLU A 88 -1.69 -3.47 -2.37
C GLU A 88 -1.12 -3.69 -3.76
N ALA A 89 -1.12 -4.94 -4.20
CA ALA A 89 -0.47 -5.37 -5.43
C ALA A 89 -1.48 -5.65 -6.53
N GLU A 90 -1.11 -5.29 -7.75
CA GLU A 90 -1.77 -5.74 -8.97
C GLU A 90 -0.91 -6.80 -9.64
N TYR A 91 -1.53 -7.87 -10.13
CA TYR A 91 -0.78 -8.86 -10.88
C TYR A 91 -0.62 -8.40 -12.34
N ILE A 92 0.56 -7.85 -12.61
CA ILE A 92 1.00 -7.49 -13.97
C ILE A 92 2.23 -8.36 -14.25
N PRO A 93 2.12 -9.40 -15.09
CA PRO A 93 3.19 -10.39 -15.28
C PRO A 93 4.55 -9.79 -15.60
N GLU A 94 4.57 -8.70 -16.38
CA GLU A 94 5.79 -7.97 -16.75
C GLU A 94 6.57 -7.44 -15.55
N PHE A 95 5.87 -7.01 -14.49
CA PHE A 95 6.49 -6.37 -13.33
C PHE A 95 6.62 -7.28 -12.11
N PHE A 96 5.86 -8.36 -12.08
CA PHE A 96 5.70 -9.18 -10.87
C PHE A 96 7.03 -9.70 -10.31
N LYS A 97 7.94 -10.14 -11.18
CA LYS A 97 9.24 -10.66 -10.74
C LYS A 97 10.06 -9.62 -9.98
N GLU A 98 10.13 -8.40 -10.49
CA GLU A 98 10.87 -7.30 -9.85
C GLU A 98 10.17 -6.82 -8.56
N GLN A 99 8.86 -6.75 -8.58
CA GLN A 99 8.05 -6.40 -7.41
C GLN A 99 8.22 -7.43 -6.29
N LYS A 100 8.17 -8.72 -6.61
CA LYS A 100 8.39 -9.80 -5.63
C LYS A 100 9.80 -9.75 -5.05
N ALA A 101 10.80 -9.52 -5.88
CA ALA A 101 12.19 -9.38 -5.42
C ALA A 101 12.37 -8.18 -4.48
N MET A 102 11.73 -7.05 -4.78
CA MET A 102 11.72 -5.87 -3.91
C MET A 102 11.02 -6.19 -2.58
N PHE A 103 9.84 -6.79 -2.62
CA PHE A 103 9.08 -7.18 -1.43
C PHE A 103 9.93 -8.06 -0.49
N ASP A 104 10.58 -9.08 -1.02
CA ASP A 104 11.42 -9.99 -0.25
C ASP A 104 12.65 -9.27 0.33
N ARG A 105 13.31 -8.44 -0.48
CA ARG A 105 14.50 -7.68 -0.07
C ARG A 105 14.18 -6.69 1.05
N LEU A 106 13.03 -6.05 1.01
CA LEU A 106 12.60 -5.07 2.01
C LEU A 106 12.01 -5.72 3.26
N GLY A 107 11.78 -7.02 3.25
CA GLY A 107 11.22 -7.74 4.39
C GLY A 107 9.78 -7.33 4.71
N CYS A 108 8.97 -7.08 3.68
CA CYS A 108 7.57 -6.76 3.85
C CYS A 108 6.79 -7.93 4.45
N ASP A 109 5.72 -7.62 5.18
CA ASP A 109 4.96 -8.62 5.94
C ASP A 109 3.88 -9.30 5.09
N TYR A 110 3.22 -8.57 4.17
CA TYR A 110 2.06 -9.07 3.44
C TYR A 110 1.79 -8.31 2.15
N MET A 111 0.98 -8.91 1.30
CA MET A 111 0.37 -8.27 0.13
C MET A 111 -1.14 -8.46 0.14
N ILE A 112 -1.85 -7.44 -0.30
CA ILE A 112 -3.27 -7.53 -0.67
C ILE A 112 -3.33 -7.47 -2.19
N MET A 113 -4.20 -8.24 -2.82
CA MET A 113 -4.44 -8.12 -4.25
C MET A 113 -5.60 -7.16 -4.50
N GLY A 114 -5.32 -6.10 -5.26
CA GLY A 114 -6.31 -5.17 -5.76
C GLY A 114 -6.05 -4.86 -7.22
N GLN A 115 -6.86 -5.41 -8.12
CA GLN A 115 -6.69 -5.22 -9.56
C GLN A 115 -7.44 -3.99 -10.02
N HIS A 116 -6.72 -2.90 -10.30
CA HIS A 116 -7.28 -1.62 -10.71
C HIS A 116 -7.26 -1.42 -12.22
N PHE A 117 -6.33 -2.04 -12.93
CA PHE A 117 -6.19 -1.94 -14.38
C PHE A 117 -6.28 -3.32 -15.04
N MET A 118 -6.91 -3.39 -16.20
CA MET A 118 -7.12 -4.67 -16.88
C MET A 118 -5.87 -5.21 -17.58
N LYS A 119 -4.92 -4.35 -17.92
CA LYS A 119 -3.64 -4.73 -18.55
C LYS A 119 -2.48 -4.06 -17.83
N SER A 120 -2.37 -2.75 -17.98
CA SER A 120 -1.39 -1.94 -17.28
C SER A 120 -1.98 -0.56 -17.03
N GLU A 121 -1.41 0.15 -16.09
CA GLU A 121 -1.79 1.54 -15.80
C GLU A 121 -1.67 2.46 -17.01
N GLN A 122 -0.70 2.19 -17.88
CA GLN A 122 -0.43 3.03 -19.06
C GLN A 122 -1.36 2.74 -20.24
N THR A 123 -1.85 1.52 -20.39
CA THR A 123 -2.53 1.05 -21.62
C THR A 123 -3.88 0.39 -21.38
N GLY A 124 -4.19 0.04 -20.14
CA GLY A 124 -5.43 -0.66 -19.80
C GLY A 124 -6.48 0.27 -19.22
N PRO A 125 -7.77 -0.05 -19.40
CA PRO A 125 -8.83 0.68 -18.73
C PRO A 125 -8.79 0.41 -17.23
N TYR A 126 -9.16 1.42 -16.46
CA TYR A 126 -9.37 1.29 -15.02
C TYR A 126 -10.64 0.46 -14.76
N THR A 127 -10.57 -0.49 -13.85
CA THR A 127 -11.69 -1.44 -13.59
C THR A 127 -12.97 -0.77 -13.09
N GLY A 128 -12.86 0.42 -12.51
CA GLY A 128 -14.02 1.23 -12.09
C GLY A 128 -14.54 2.21 -13.13
N THR A 129 -13.97 2.23 -14.34
CA THR A 129 -14.48 3.07 -15.42
C THR A 129 -15.75 2.45 -15.96
N PRO A 130 -16.88 3.20 -16.05
CA PRO A 130 -18.08 2.69 -16.70
C PRO A 130 -17.75 2.28 -18.14
N THR A 131 -18.12 1.08 -18.52
CA THR A 131 -18.17 0.69 -19.92
C THR A 131 -19.44 1.30 -20.49
N ASP A 132 -19.33 2.02 -21.60
CA ASP A 132 -20.51 2.41 -22.38
C ASP A 132 -21.09 1.13 -22.97
N ASP A 133 -21.91 0.43 -22.18
CA ASP A 133 -22.76 -0.62 -22.72
C ASP A 133 -23.87 0.05 -23.51
N GLU A 134 -23.75 0.00 -24.80
CA GLU A 134 -24.86 0.32 -25.75
C GLU A 134 -26.02 -0.66 -25.58
#